data_4a8e0a0483d9df8a80c159df24f886dd
#
_entry.id   4a8e0a0483d9df8a80c159df24f886dd
#
_cell.length_a   1.000
_cell.length_b   1.000
_cell.length_c   1.000
_cell.angle_alpha   90.00
_cell.angle_beta   90.00
_cell.angle_gamma   90.00
#
_symmetry.space_group_name_H-M   'P 1'
#
loop_
_entity.id
_entity.type
_entity.pdbx_description
1 polymer ?
#
loop_
_entity_poly.entity_id
_entity_poly.type
_entity_poly.pdbx_seq_one_letter_code
_entity_poly.pdbx_strand_id
1 'polypeptide(L)'
;MNPGTFAGTNFGTNLSGSPTMNIVTATAQMALSGYQYVLTNASASTVTLPATPAPGDYVYVTVANNLVTNTVARNGNNIMSLAQDMTLDNPYAGVQLRYANATIGWVLT
;
A
#
# COMPACT_ATOMS: atom_id res chain seq x y z
N MET A 1 -4.48 -25.92 -0.78
CA MET A 1 -4.77 -26.37 -0.48
C MET A 1 -5.10 -26.18 -0.03
N ASN A 2 -4.74 -26.09 -0.73
CA ASN A 2 -5.02 -26.31 -0.50
C ASN A 2 -5.16 -25.94 -0.25
N PRO A 3 -5.02 -25.90 -0.75
CA PRO A 3 -5.28 -25.83 -0.68
C PRO A 3 -5.29 -25.67 -0.57
N GLY A 4 -4.79 -25.64 -1.03
CA GLY A 4 -4.98 -25.90 -1.05
C GLY A 4 -4.84 -25.63 -1.15
N THR A 5 -4.56 -25.40 -1.68
CA THR A 5 -4.71 -25.51 -1.83
C THR A 5 -4.78 -25.30 -1.89
N PHE A 6 -4.42 -25.27 -1.99
CA PHE A 6 -4.63 -25.38 -2.02
C PHE A 6 -4.22 -25.53 -1.96
N ALA A 7 -3.70 -25.48 -2.51
CA ALA A 7 -3.44 -25.83 -2.47
C ALA A 7 -2.97 -25.75 -2.44
N GLY A 8 -2.27 -25.69 -2.55
CA GLY A 8 -2.00 -25.91 -2.48
C GLY A 8 -1.40 -25.45 -2.45
N THR A 9 -1.05 -25.44 -2.70
CA THR A 9 -0.74 -25.23 -2.66
C THR A 9 -0.39 -24.71 -2.44
N ASN A 10 -0.04 -24.75 -2.60
CA ASN A 10 0.00 -24.36 -2.35
C ASN A 10 0.01 -23.90 -1.81
N PHE A 11 0.38 -23.73 -1.59
CA PHE A 11 0.05 -23.36 -1.06
C PHE A 11 0.58 -22.88 -0.36
N GLY A 12 1.02 -22.76 -0.06
CA GLY A 12 1.31 -22.35 0.32
C GLY A 12 1.73 -21.53 0.70
N THR A 13 1.89 -21.87 0.65
CA THR A 13 2.63 -20.99 0.72
C THR A 13 2.46 -19.83 0.47
N ASN A 14 3.10 -19.40 0.48
CA ASN A 14 2.73 -18.12 0.17
C ASN A 14 1.81 -18.05 -0.97
N LEU A 15 0.64 -17.62 -0.75
CA LEU A 15 -0.31 -17.44 -1.79
C LEU A 15 0.00 -16.18 -2.54
N SER A 16 0.03 -16.27 -3.86
CA SER A 16 0.24 -15.09 -4.66
C SER A 16 -0.91 -14.12 -4.45
N GLY A 17 -0.61 -12.84 -4.38
CA GLY A 17 -1.58 -11.80 -4.16
C GLY A 17 -1.83 -11.45 -2.71
N SER A 18 -1.34 -12.24 -1.76
CA SER A 18 -1.44 -11.89 -0.36
C SER A 18 -0.31 -10.95 0.01
N PRO A 19 -0.60 -9.75 0.52
CA PRO A 19 0.46 -8.84 0.91
C PRO A 19 1.16 -9.30 2.17
N THR A 20 2.46 -9.00 2.25
CA THR A 20 3.20 -9.15 3.49
C THR A 20 2.88 -7.95 4.37
N MET A 21 2.46 -8.20 5.61
CA MET A 21 2.09 -7.12 6.52
C MET A 21 3.32 -6.54 7.21
N ASN A 22 3.37 -5.23 7.29
CA ASN A 22 4.38 -4.48 8.02
C ASN A 22 3.68 -3.46 8.92
N ILE A 23 3.91 -3.57 10.22
CA ILE A 23 3.37 -2.62 11.19
C ILE A 23 4.31 -1.41 11.23
N VAL A 24 3.77 -0.22 10.93
CA VAL A 24 4.55 1.01 10.85
C VAL A 24 4.45 1.75 12.18
N THR A 25 5.58 1.89 12.85
CA THR A 25 5.69 2.60 14.13
C THR A 25 6.55 3.85 14.02
N ALA A 26 6.86 4.28 12.80
CA ALA A 26 7.68 5.46 12.52
C ALA A 26 6.87 6.49 11.73
N THR A 27 7.39 7.71 11.62
CA THR A 27 6.74 8.80 10.88
C THR A 27 7.01 8.72 9.38
N ALA A 28 7.94 7.89 8.94
CA ALA A 28 8.27 7.72 7.53
C ALA A 28 8.48 6.25 7.23
N GLN A 29 7.92 5.80 6.11
CA GLN A 29 8.01 4.42 5.67
C GLN A 29 8.14 4.40 4.15
N MET A 30 9.21 3.79 3.65
CA MET A 30 9.36 3.52 2.22
C MET A 30 8.56 2.25 1.89
N ALA A 31 7.69 2.34 0.91
CA ALA A 31 6.84 1.21 0.53
C ALA A 31 7.53 0.36 -0.53
N LEU A 32 7.31 -0.94 -0.41
CA LEU A 32 7.71 -1.93 -1.41
C LEU A 32 6.44 -2.58 -1.98
N SER A 33 6.49 -2.94 -3.25
CA SER A 33 5.38 -3.65 -3.87
C SER A 33 5.11 -4.97 -3.16
N GLY A 34 3.83 -5.30 -3.00
CA GLY A 34 3.41 -6.54 -2.39
C GLY A 34 3.27 -6.47 -0.87
N TYR A 35 3.38 -5.27 -0.28
CA TYR A 35 3.28 -5.11 1.17
C TYR A 35 2.00 -4.39 1.56
N GLN A 36 1.54 -4.70 2.77
CA GLN A 36 0.50 -3.94 3.46
C GLN A 36 1.15 -3.21 4.64
N TYR A 37 0.98 -1.90 4.68
CA TYR A 37 1.53 -1.07 5.75
C TYR A 37 0.40 -0.64 6.68
N VAL A 38 0.47 -1.09 7.93
CA VAL A 38 -0.52 -0.77 8.95
C VAL A 38 0.05 0.34 9.83
N LEU A 39 -0.56 1.53 9.76
CA LEU A 39 -0.04 2.73 10.41
C LEU A 39 -0.53 2.78 11.85
N THR A 40 0.38 2.53 12.79
CA THR A 40 0.07 2.49 14.23
C THR A 40 0.79 3.56 15.03
N ASN A 41 1.63 4.38 14.38
CA ASN A 41 2.40 5.39 15.07
C ASN A 41 1.48 6.46 15.69
N ALA A 42 1.83 6.97 16.87
CA ALA A 42 1.02 7.98 17.54
C ALA A 42 0.99 9.32 16.79
N SER A 43 2.01 9.61 15.99
CA SER A 43 2.03 10.76 15.09
C SER A 43 1.75 10.30 13.66
N ALA A 44 1.35 11.24 12.81
CA ALA A 44 1.06 10.93 11.41
C ALA A 44 2.29 10.33 10.72
N SER A 45 2.04 9.35 9.86
CA SER A 45 3.07 8.68 9.07
C SER A 45 2.93 9.05 7.59
N THR A 46 4.06 9.12 6.90
CA THR A 46 4.11 9.27 5.45
C THR A 46 4.63 7.97 4.85
N VAL A 47 3.82 7.34 4.01
CA VAL A 47 4.21 6.15 3.26
C VAL A 47 4.61 6.61 1.86
N THR A 48 5.87 6.42 1.49
CA THR A 48 6.40 6.83 0.19
C THR A 48 6.34 5.66 -0.78
N LEU A 49 5.61 5.83 -1.87
CA LEU A 49 5.43 4.80 -2.88
C LEU A 49 6.75 4.53 -3.64
N PRO A 50 6.89 3.36 -4.27
CA PRO A 50 8.07 3.07 -5.09
C PRO A 50 8.27 4.10 -6.19
N ALA A 51 9.53 4.47 -6.46
CA ALA A 51 9.85 5.49 -7.45
C ALA A 51 9.76 4.96 -8.89
N THR A 52 10.02 3.67 -9.08
CA THR A 52 10.04 3.05 -10.42
C THR A 52 9.18 1.80 -10.43
N PRO A 53 7.85 1.96 -10.24
CA PRO A 53 6.97 0.80 -10.19
C PRO A 53 6.76 0.22 -11.59
N ALA A 54 6.39 -1.05 -11.62
CA ALA A 54 5.97 -1.74 -12.84
C ALA A 54 4.44 -1.87 -12.85
N PRO A 55 3.80 -1.90 -14.04
CA PRO A 55 2.36 -2.12 -14.09
C PRO A 55 1.96 -3.36 -13.31
N GLY A 56 0.94 -3.23 -12.48
CA GLY A 56 0.47 -4.31 -11.62
C GLY A 56 1.08 -4.32 -10.22
N ASP A 57 2.12 -3.55 -9.97
CA ASP A 57 2.64 -3.39 -8.60
C ASP A 57 1.55 -2.84 -7.70
N TYR A 58 1.55 -3.25 -6.44
CA TYR A 58 0.51 -2.82 -5.51
C TYR A 58 1.07 -2.60 -4.11
N VAL A 59 0.44 -1.68 -3.40
CA VAL A 59 0.75 -1.34 -2.01
C VAL A 59 -0.57 -1.16 -1.28
N TYR A 60 -0.72 -1.80 -0.12
CA TYR A 60 -1.85 -1.59 0.76
C TYR A 60 -1.43 -0.67 1.89
N VAL A 61 -2.29 0.28 2.25
CA VAL A 61 -2.06 1.15 3.41
C VAL A 61 -3.32 1.15 4.25
N THR A 62 -3.18 0.79 5.52
CA THR A 62 -4.30 0.72 6.46
C THR A 62 -4.02 1.68 7.62
N VAL A 63 -4.95 2.57 7.89
CA VAL A 63 -4.85 3.51 9.02
C VAL A 63 -5.37 2.80 10.26
N ALA A 64 -4.50 2.63 11.25
CA ALA A 64 -4.87 2.02 12.53
C ALA A 64 -4.55 2.93 13.72
N ASN A 65 -4.06 4.15 13.47
CA ASN A 65 -3.72 5.10 14.52
C ASN A 65 -4.80 6.16 14.77
N ASN A 66 -5.96 6.02 14.14
CA ASN A 66 -7.11 6.94 14.30
C ASN A 66 -6.79 8.39 13.96
N LEU A 67 -5.82 8.62 13.07
CA LEU A 67 -5.47 9.96 12.60
C LEU A 67 -6.05 10.20 11.22
N VAL A 68 -6.24 11.47 10.88
CA VAL A 68 -6.74 11.88 9.56
C VAL A 68 -5.67 12.64 8.77
N THR A 69 -4.41 12.52 9.18
CA THR A 69 -3.30 13.28 8.61
C THR A 69 -2.16 12.42 8.09
N ASN A 70 -2.33 11.09 8.06
CA ASN A 70 -1.36 10.22 7.41
C ASN A 70 -1.36 10.50 5.90
N THR A 71 -0.21 10.36 5.26
CA THR A 71 -0.04 10.72 3.85
C THR A 71 0.58 9.56 3.09
N VAL A 72 0.12 9.39 1.85
CA VAL A 72 0.80 8.55 0.85
C VAL A 72 1.54 9.49 -0.09
N ALA A 73 2.87 9.46 -0.06
CA ALA A 73 3.71 10.29 -0.92
C ALA A 73 3.91 9.59 -2.26
N ARG A 74 3.62 10.29 -3.34
CA ARG A 74 3.61 9.73 -4.69
C ARG A 74 4.99 9.41 -5.26
N ASN A 75 6.03 10.01 -4.73
CA ASN A 75 7.42 9.79 -5.15
C ASN A 75 7.63 9.93 -6.66
N GLY A 76 7.10 11.01 -7.24
CA GLY A 76 7.31 11.35 -8.64
C GLY A 76 6.33 10.75 -9.64
N ASN A 77 5.50 9.81 -9.22
CA ASN A 77 4.46 9.25 -10.08
C ASN A 77 3.11 9.89 -9.75
N ASN A 78 2.15 9.79 -10.66
CA ASN A 78 0.82 10.30 -10.38
C ASN A 78 0.03 9.34 -9.48
N ILE A 79 -0.97 9.88 -8.81
CA ILE A 79 -2.01 9.10 -8.12
C ILE A 79 -3.33 9.56 -8.72
N MET A 80 -4.10 8.63 -9.29
CA MET A 80 -5.37 8.93 -9.95
C MET A 80 -5.23 10.05 -10.97
N SER A 81 -4.17 9.99 -11.76
CA SER A 81 -3.81 10.97 -12.81
C SER A 81 -3.41 12.34 -12.30
N LEU A 82 -3.24 12.51 -10.99
CA LEU A 82 -2.89 13.79 -10.37
C LEU A 82 -1.48 13.76 -9.81
N ALA A 83 -0.76 14.86 -10.01
CA ALA A 83 0.58 15.04 -9.45
C ALA A 83 0.47 15.59 -8.02
N GLN A 84 -0.21 14.84 -7.15
CA GLN A 84 -0.46 15.22 -5.77
C GLN A 84 -0.32 14.01 -4.86
N ASP A 85 0.21 14.22 -3.68
CA ASP A 85 0.21 13.22 -2.63
C ASP A 85 -1.22 13.03 -2.11
N MET A 86 -1.49 11.87 -1.54
CA MET A 86 -2.82 11.53 -1.03
C MET A 86 -2.82 11.60 0.49
N THR A 87 -3.77 12.35 1.04
CA THR A 87 -4.01 12.37 2.49
C THR A 87 -5.03 11.29 2.84
N LEU A 88 -4.71 10.49 3.85
CA LEU A 88 -5.62 9.48 4.37
C LEU A 88 -6.45 10.13 5.47
N ASP A 89 -7.57 10.71 5.09
CA ASP A 89 -8.40 11.54 5.98
C ASP A 89 -9.58 10.80 6.59
N ASN A 90 -9.58 9.47 6.49
CA ASN A 90 -10.64 8.65 7.06
C ASN A 90 -10.00 7.70 8.08
N PRO A 91 -10.23 7.90 9.39
CA PRO A 91 -9.61 7.04 10.41
C PRO A 91 -10.04 5.58 10.21
N TYR A 92 -9.10 4.67 10.42
CA TYR A 92 -9.30 3.23 10.26
C TYR A 92 -9.68 2.78 8.85
N ALA A 93 -9.47 3.65 7.84
CA ALA A 93 -9.66 3.26 6.45
C ALA A 93 -8.46 2.49 5.93
N GLY A 94 -8.70 1.67 4.93
CA GLY A 94 -7.65 1.01 4.17
C GLY A 94 -7.79 1.34 2.70
N VAL A 95 -6.66 1.48 2.00
CA VAL A 95 -6.65 1.68 0.57
C VAL A 95 -5.66 0.71 -0.07
N GLN A 96 -6.02 0.23 -1.24
CA GLN A 96 -5.10 -0.52 -2.09
C GLN A 96 -4.75 0.34 -3.28
N LEU A 97 -3.46 0.57 -3.48
CA LEU A 97 -2.95 1.32 -4.63
C LEU A 97 -2.30 0.33 -5.58
N ARG A 98 -2.69 0.39 -6.84
CA ARG A 98 -2.10 -0.44 -7.88
C ARG A 98 -1.58 0.45 -9.00
N TYR A 99 -0.36 0.19 -9.47
CA TYR A 99 0.24 1.00 -10.51
C TYR A 99 -0.28 0.57 -11.87
N ALA A 100 -0.80 1.52 -12.64
CA ALA A 100 -1.35 1.26 -13.97
C ALA A 100 -0.36 1.58 -15.07
N ASN A 101 0.07 2.84 -15.17
CA ASN A 101 1.04 3.29 -16.16
C ASN A 101 1.59 4.67 -15.77
N ALA A 102 2.49 5.21 -16.59
CA ALA A 102 3.14 6.48 -16.26
C ALA A 102 2.19 7.68 -16.33
N THR A 103 1.12 7.60 -17.09
CA THR A 103 0.16 8.71 -17.23
C THR A 103 -0.82 8.76 -16.08
N ILE A 104 -1.44 7.63 -15.77
CA ILE A 104 -2.45 7.53 -14.71
C ILE A 104 -1.76 7.42 -13.35
N GLY A 105 -0.67 6.68 -13.29
CA GLY A 105 0.06 6.41 -12.06
C GLY A 105 -0.63 5.34 -11.22
N TRP A 106 -0.70 5.58 -9.93
CA TRP A 106 -1.33 4.67 -8.99
C TRP A 106 -2.83 4.89 -8.97
N VAL A 107 -3.58 3.80 -8.97
CA VAL A 107 -5.05 3.86 -8.88
C VAL A 107 -5.51 3.18 -7.61
N LEU A 108 -6.62 3.68 -7.06
CA LEU A 108 -7.28 3.05 -5.92
C LEU A 108 -8.14 1.89 -6.40
N THR A 109 -7.99 0.75 -5.77
CA THR A 109 -8.77 -0.44 -6.16
C THR A 109 -9.55 -1.05 -5.01
#